data_0a4f2cf4077b71a5029068fdcba829ea
#
_entry.id   0a4f2cf4077b71a5029068fdcba829ea
#
_cell.length_a   1.000
_cell.length_b   1.000
_cell.length_c   1.000
_cell.angle_alpha   90.00
_cell.angle_beta   90.00
_cell.angle_gamma   90.00
#
_symmetry.space_group_name_H-M   'P 1'
#
loop_
_entity.id
_entity.type
_entity.pdbx_description
1 polymer ?
#
loop_
_entity_poly.entity_id
_entity_poly.type
_entity_poly.pdbx_seq_one_letter_code
_entity_poly.pdbx_strand_id
1 'polypeptide(L)'
;RLMIFYNKGDVNVATRRGPRFKECRRFGINVCGHPKALDRLGTTVKRSKKMSEYGKQLLEKQKIKAYYGIFERQLLRYYKAASKSKARTADALFCTLECRLDNLVYRIGFANSIRLARQQVTHRHILVNGKNVNIPSYICKAGDVISLKENSRSNELFKSNFLERESFALPYISKDKESFSGTLVRLPLREEIPIQIEDQLVVEYFSR
;
A
#
# COMPACT_ATOMS: atom_id res chain seq x y z
N ARG A 1 -13.57 -28.35 -2.26
CA ARG A 1 -12.29 -28.69 -1.57
C ARG A 1 -11.20 -28.80 -2.62
N LEU A 2 -10.49 -27.71 -2.90
CA LEU A 2 -9.27 -27.72 -3.71
C LEU A 2 -8.09 -27.91 -2.75
N MET A 3 -7.54 -29.11 -2.75
CA MET A 3 -6.25 -29.41 -2.12
C MET A 3 -5.16 -28.66 -2.88
N ILE A 4 -4.55 -27.68 -2.22
CA ILE A 4 -3.33 -27.05 -2.70
C ILE A 4 -2.17 -27.95 -2.24
N PHE A 5 -1.57 -28.68 -3.19
CA PHE A 5 -0.33 -29.39 -2.96
C PHE A 5 0.79 -28.41 -2.63
N TYR A 6 1.23 -28.40 -1.37
CA TYR A 6 2.46 -27.75 -0.94
C TYR A 6 3.64 -28.65 -1.30
N ASN A 7 4.34 -28.33 -2.36
CA ASN A 7 5.65 -28.93 -2.63
C ASN A 7 6.67 -28.29 -1.68
N LYS A 8 7.29 -29.10 -0.80
CA LYS A 8 8.38 -28.72 0.11
C LYS A 8 9.70 -28.59 -0.66
N GLY A 9 9.84 -27.60 -1.49
CA GLY A 9 11.06 -27.25 -2.20
C GLY A 9 10.84 -25.90 -2.84
N ASP A 10 11.57 -24.90 -2.43
CA ASP A 10 11.49 -23.51 -2.86
C ASP A 10 10.17 -22.81 -2.51
N VAL A 11 10.05 -22.37 -1.26
CA VAL A 11 9.11 -21.33 -0.88
C VAL A 11 9.58 -20.03 -1.53
N ASN A 12 9.35 -19.89 -2.81
CA ASN A 12 9.49 -18.63 -3.52
C ASN A 12 8.35 -17.72 -3.03
N VAL A 13 8.56 -17.15 -1.83
CA VAL A 13 7.66 -16.14 -1.29
C VAL A 13 7.62 -15.04 -2.33
N ALA A 14 6.48 -14.88 -2.99
CA ALA A 14 6.27 -13.90 -4.03
C ALA A 14 6.43 -12.49 -3.43
N THR A 15 7.68 -12.02 -3.37
CA THR A 15 8.04 -10.70 -2.85
C THR A 15 8.43 -9.82 -4.02
N ARG A 16 7.88 -8.61 -4.06
CA ARG A 16 8.22 -7.64 -5.09
C ARG A 16 9.61 -7.06 -4.83
N ARG A 17 10.65 -7.67 -5.41
CA ARG A 17 12.06 -7.31 -5.21
C ARG A 17 12.64 -6.38 -6.28
N GLY A 18 11.86 -5.98 -7.29
CA GLY A 18 12.31 -5.11 -8.39
C GLY A 18 12.89 -3.76 -7.93
N PRO A 19 13.66 -3.08 -8.81
CA PRO A 19 14.31 -1.82 -8.50
C PRO A 19 13.29 -0.68 -8.37
N ARG A 20 13.06 -0.19 -7.16
CA ARG A 20 12.03 0.80 -6.79
C ARG A 20 12.15 2.11 -7.57
N PHE A 21 13.33 2.66 -7.70
CA PHE A 21 13.56 3.95 -8.37
C PHE A 21 13.36 3.87 -9.89
N LYS A 22 13.55 2.69 -10.50
CA LYS A 22 13.24 2.48 -11.93
C LYS A 22 11.73 2.57 -12.17
N GLU A 23 10.92 2.05 -11.24
CA GLU A 23 9.46 2.16 -11.30
C GLU A 23 9.01 3.62 -11.11
N CYS A 24 9.55 4.34 -10.11
CA CYS A 24 9.25 5.75 -9.91
C CYS A 24 9.53 6.59 -11.16
N ARG A 25 10.71 6.41 -11.76
CA ARG A 25 11.09 7.12 -12.99
C ARG A 25 10.22 6.74 -14.20
N ARG A 26 9.80 5.47 -14.30
CA ARG A 26 8.90 5.02 -15.37
C ARG A 26 7.54 5.67 -15.29
N PHE A 27 7.03 5.85 -14.08
CA PHE A 27 5.70 6.40 -13.84
C PHE A 27 5.68 7.92 -13.69
N GLY A 28 6.83 8.56 -13.52
CA GLY A 28 6.94 10.00 -13.24
C GLY A 28 6.44 10.39 -11.84
N ILE A 29 6.13 9.42 -10.98
CA ILE A 29 5.63 9.64 -9.62
C ILE A 29 6.42 8.85 -8.59
N ASN A 30 6.53 9.38 -7.38
CA ASN A 30 7.23 8.71 -6.28
C ASN A 30 6.35 7.62 -5.63
N VAL A 31 6.34 6.43 -6.23
CA VAL A 31 5.58 5.28 -5.72
C VAL A 31 6.23 4.58 -4.53
N CYS A 32 7.47 4.88 -4.20
CA CYS A 32 8.19 4.19 -3.12
C CYS A 32 8.33 5.03 -1.84
N GLY A 33 7.92 6.31 -1.87
CA GLY A 33 8.02 7.22 -0.73
C GLY A 33 9.45 7.65 -0.37
N HIS A 34 10.46 7.35 -1.20
CA HIS A 34 11.85 7.73 -0.91
C HIS A 34 12.19 9.09 -1.51
N PRO A 35 12.81 10.05 -0.77
CA PRO A 35 13.12 11.40 -1.28
C PRO A 35 13.87 11.40 -2.60
N LYS A 36 14.91 10.57 -2.74
CA LYS A 36 15.77 10.47 -3.93
C LYS A 36 15.18 9.69 -5.11
N ALA A 37 13.89 9.34 -5.06
CA ALA A 37 13.28 8.46 -6.07
C ALA A 37 13.25 9.08 -7.47
N LEU A 38 13.15 10.40 -7.55
CA LEU A 38 13.00 11.17 -8.78
C LEU A 38 14.22 12.03 -9.14
N ASP A 39 15.31 12.03 -8.35
CA ASP A 39 16.49 12.86 -8.57
C ASP A 39 17.10 12.72 -9.97
N ARG A 40 16.96 11.56 -10.59
CA ARG A 40 17.44 11.28 -11.95
C ARG A 40 16.33 11.37 -13.01
N LEU A 41 15.20 11.98 -12.67
CA LEU A 41 14.14 12.24 -13.63
C LEU A 41 14.59 13.43 -14.50
N GLY A 42 14.93 13.22 -15.74
CA GLY A 42 15.38 14.27 -16.65
C GLY A 42 16.78 14.07 -17.22
N THR A 43 17.63 13.25 -16.63
CA THR A 43 18.97 12.97 -17.19
C THR A 43 18.93 12.08 -18.44
N THR A 44 17.82 11.48 -18.77
CA THR A 44 17.62 10.69 -20.00
C THR A 44 16.32 11.12 -20.66
N VAL A 45 16.41 12.10 -21.54
CA VAL A 45 15.30 12.49 -22.44
C VAL A 45 15.10 11.36 -23.46
N LYS A 46 14.37 10.33 -23.08
CA LYS A 46 13.81 9.40 -24.07
C LYS A 46 12.61 10.08 -24.70
N ARG A 47 12.66 10.34 -26.03
CA ARG A 47 11.48 10.74 -26.79
C ARG A 47 10.34 9.79 -26.44
N SER A 48 9.32 10.29 -25.74
CA SER A 48 8.15 9.50 -25.40
C SER A 48 7.38 9.23 -26.70
N LYS A 49 7.33 7.98 -27.15
CA LYS A 49 6.38 7.57 -28.17
C LYS A 49 4.97 7.87 -27.65
N LYS A 50 4.09 8.39 -28.53
CA LYS A 50 2.67 8.58 -28.22
C LYS A 50 2.12 7.23 -27.75
N MET A 51 1.64 7.18 -26.50
CA MET A 51 1.04 5.95 -25.94
C MET A 51 -0.34 5.71 -26.51
N SER A 52 -0.63 4.45 -26.84
CA SER A 52 -2.00 4.02 -27.18
C SER A 52 -2.90 4.10 -25.93
N GLU A 53 -4.22 4.12 -26.11
CA GLU A 53 -5.18 4.10 -25.00
C GLU A 53 -4.96 2.90 -24.08
N TYR A 54 -4.78 1.72 -24.64
CA TYR A 54 -4.40 0.53 -23.86
C TYR A 54 -3.12 0.74 -23.05
N GLY A 55 -2.11 1.40 -23.65
CA GLY A 55 -0.85 1.71 -22.97
C GLY A 55 -1.04 2.62 -21.75
N LYS A 56 -1.93 3.61 -21.87
CA LYS A 56 -2.28 4.51 -20.76
C LYS A 56 -2.98 3.75 -19.63
N GLN A 57 -4.01 2.97 -19.95
CA GLN A 57 -4.74 2.13 -19.01
C GLN A 57 -3.82 1.14 -18.28
N LEU A 58 -2.95 0.46 -19.03
CA LEU A 58 -1.95 -0.44 -18.45
C LEU A 58 -0.99 0.29 -17.50
N LEU A 59 -0.57 1.52 -17.85
CA LEU A 59 0.33 2.32 -17.03
C LEU A 59 -0.33 2.67 -15.69
N GLU A 60 -1.57 3.14 -15.70
CA GLU A 60 -2.31 3.49 -14.48
C GLU A 60 -2.49 2.27 -13.56
N LYS A 61 -2.84 1.12 -14.11
CA LYS A 61 -2.89 -0.13 -13.36
C LYS A 61 -1.53 -0.48 -12.72
N GLN A 62 -0.42 -0.31 -13.46
CA GLN A 62 0.92 -0.59 -12.94
C GLN A 62 1.34 0.39 -11.83
N LYS A 63 0.89 1.66 -11.89
CA LYS A 63 1.08 2.63 -10.81
C LYS A 63 0.46 2.13 -9.50
N ILE A 64 -0.80 1.67 -9.51
CA ILE A 64 -1.47 1.10 -8.33
C ILE A 64 -0.65 -0.05 -7.74
N LYS A 65 -0.25 -0.99 -8.59
CA LYS A 65 0.54 -2.15 -8.16
C LYS A 65 1.87 -1.75 -7.52
N ALA A 66 2.51 -0.74 -8.07
CA ALA A 66 3.77 -0.23 -7.55
C ALA A 66 3.57 0.48 -6.21
N TYR A 67 2.57 1.34 -6.12
CA TYR A 67 2.28 2.15 -4.94
C TYR A 67 1.92 1.30 -3.72
N TYR A 68 0.95 0.39 -3.85
CA TYR A 68 0.57 -0.52 -2.77
C TYR A 68 1.43 -1.79 -2.69
N GLY A 69 2.39 -1.95 -3.58
CA GLY A 69 3.29 -3.10 -3.61
C GLY A 69 2.58 -4.44 -3.79
N ILE A 70 1.45 -4.50 -4.47
CA ILE A 70 0.62 -5.70 -4.67
C ILE A 70 0.89 -6.39 -6.00
N PHE A 71 0.51 -7.67 -6.09
CA PHE A 71 0.60 -8.47 -7.31
C PHE A 71 -0.68 -8.41 -8.14
N GLU A 72 -0.58 -8.76 -9.43
CA GLU A 72 -1.69 -8.76 -10.37
C GLU A 72 -2.91 -9.54 -9.87
N ARG A 73 -2.69 -10.77 -9.40
CA ARG A 73 -3.77 -11.63 -8.88
C ARG A 73 -4.49 -11.02 -7.67
N GLN A 74 -3.75 -10.28 -6.83
CA GLN A 74 -4.33 -9.59 -5.68
C GLN A 74 -5.16 -8.40 -6.14
N LEU A 75 -4.62 -7.56 -7.04
CA LEU A 75 -5.34 -6.42 -7.57
C LEU A 75 -6.64 -6.85 -8.26
N LEU A 76 -6.58 -7.90 -9.08
CA LEU A 76 -7.77 -8.44 -9.74
C LEU A 76 -8.84 -8.91 -8.75
N ARG A 77 -8.44 -9.53 -7.62
CA ARG A 77 -9.39 -9.92 -6.56
C ARG A 77 -10.06 -8.71 -5.92
N TYR A 78 -9.29 -7.67 -5.61
CA TYR A 78 -9.84 -6.43 -5.06
C TYR A 78 -10.78 -5.74 -6.04
N TYR A 79 -10.42 -5.68 -7.32
CA TYR A 79 -11.28 -5.12 -8.36
C TYR A 79 -12.61 -5.91 -8.48
N LYS A 80 -12.55 -7.24 -8.55
CA LYS A 80 -13.75 -8.09 -8.61
C LYS A 80 -14.63 -7.96 -7.37
N ALA A 81 -14.06 -7.70 -6.20
CA ALA A 81 -14.85 -7.41 -5.01
C ALA A 81 -15.48 -6.01 -5.06
N ALA A 82 -14.72 -5.01 -5.50
CA ALA A 82 -15.17 -3.64 -5.64
C ALA A 82 -16.29 -3.50 -6.69
N SER A 83 -16.21 -4.22 -7.82
CA SER A 83 -17.25 -4.18 -8.87
C SER A 83 -18.60 -4.76 -8.45
N LYS A 84 -18.64 -5.56 -7.37
CA LYS A 84 -19.87 -6.09 -6.79
C LYS A 84 -20.48 -5.17 -5.73
N SER A 85 -19.77 -4.13 -5.31
CA SER A 85 -20.25 -3.18 -4.31
C SER A 85 -21.29 -2.24 -4.91
N LYS A 86 -22.13 -1.64 -4.06
CA LYS A 86 -23.10 -0.61 -4.47
C LYS A 86 -22.43 0.75 -4.73
N ALA A 87 -21.21 0.95 -4.23
CA ALA A 87 -20.44 2.18 -4.42
C ALA A 87 -19.77 2.19 -5.81
N ARG A 88 -19.29 3.36 -6.22
CA ARG A 88 -18.46 3.49 -7.41
C ARG A 88 -17.26 2.55 -7.33
N THR A 89 -17.04 1.74 -8.35
CA THR A 89 -16.00 0.67 -8.34
C THR A 89 -14.61 1.19 -7.99
N ALA A 90 -14.24 2.36 -8.49
CA ALA A 90 -12.96 2.98 -8.16
C ALA A 90 -12.85 3.31 -6.67
N ASP A 91 -13.87 3.94 -6.10
CA ASP A 91 -13.88 4.36 -4.70
C ASP A 91 -13.79 3.14 -3.77
N ALA A 92 -14.57 2.10 -4.05
CA ALA A 92 -14.53 0.85 -3.30
C ALA A 92 -13.16 0.15 -3.40
N LEU A 93 -12.54 0.17 -4.59
CA LEU A 93 -11.22 -0.39 -4.82
C LEU A 93 -10.14 0.34 -4.00
N PHE A 94 -10.07 1.66 -4.12
CA PHE A 94 -9.06 2.45 -3.42
C PHE A 94 -9.28 2.46 -1.91
N CYS A 95 -10.52 2.53 -1.44
CA CYS A 95 -10.85 2.38 -0.03
C CYS A 95 -10.33 1.04 0.53
N THR A 96 -10.58 -0.06 -0.18
CA THR A 96 -10.11 -1.39 0.24
C THR A 96 -8.58 -1.48 0.25
N LEU A 97 -7.91 -0.89 -0.74
CA LEU A 97 -6.44 -0.88 -0.82
C LEU A 97 -5.82 -0.04 0.30
N GLU A 98 -6.45 1.07 0.66
CA GLU A 98 -5.98 1.96 1.71
C GLU A 98 -6.18 1.35 3.11
N CYS A 99 -7.27 0.60 3.33
CA CYS A 99 -7.55 -0.09 4.58
C CYS A 99 -6.70 -1.35 4.84
N ARG A 100 -5.75 -1.68 3.98
CA ARG A 100 -4.81 -2.79 4.20
C ARG A 100 -3.88 -2.49 5.37
N LEU A 101 -3.61 -3.48 6.20
CA LEU A 101 -2.75 -3.33 7.38
C LEU A 101 -1.33 -2.85 7.02
N ASP A 102 -0.71 -3.39 5.96
CA ASP A 102 0.61 -2.95 5.52
C ASP A 102 0.63 -1.47 5.11
N ASN A 103 -0.44 -1.00 4.48
CA ASN A 103 -0.57 0.40 4.11
C ASN A 103 -0.85 1.29 5.32
N LEU A 104 -1.76 0.90 6.22
CA LEU A 104 -2.04 1.67 7.43
C LEU A 104 -0.82 1.80 8.35
N VAL A 105 -0.03 0.73 8.52
CA VAL A 105 1.25 0.78 9.26
C VAL A 105 2.21 1.81 8.64
N TYR A 106 2.25 1.91 7.31
CA TYR A 106 3.03 2.94 6.62
C TYR A 106 2.44 4.35 6.81
N ARG A 107 1.12 4.51 6.71
CA ARG A 107 0.41 5.80 6.86
C ARG A 107 0.51 6.37 8.28
N ILE A 108 0.37 5.53 9.30
CA ILE A 108 0.53 5.91 10.71
C ILE A 108 1.97 6.35 11.00
N GLY A 109 2.94 5.87 10.23
CA GLY A 109 4.34 6.25 10.35
C GLY A 109 5.22 5.25 11.10
N PHE A 110 4.76 4.03 11.38
CA PHE A 110 5.61 2.98 11.96
C PHE A 110 6.73 2.54 11.04
N ALA A 111 6.55 2.71 9.74
CA ALA A 111 7.53 2.33 8.72
C ALA A 111 7.75 3.46 7.70
N ASN A 112 8.99 3.58 7.20
CA ASN A 112 9.35 4.54 6.16
C ASN A 112 9.01 4.07 4.73
N SER A 113 8.52 2.87 4.57
CA SER A 113 8.10 2.32 3.27
C SER A 113 7.12 1.16 3.45
N ILE A 114 6.27 0.91 2.45
CA ILE A 114 5.34 -0.23 2.45
C ILE A 114 6.07 -1.58 2.57
N ARG A 115 7.31 -1.68 2.04
CA ARG A 115 8.12 -2.90 2.17
C ARG A 115 8.53 -3.16 3.63
N LEU A 116 8.96 -2.11 4.33
CA LEU A 116 9.27 -2.20 5.75
C LEU A 116 8.01 -2.47 6.58
N ALA A 117 6.89 -1.79 6.27
CA ALA A 117 5.61 -2.04 6.92
C ALA A 117 5.19 -3.52 6.82
N ARG A 118 5.32 -4.12 5.65
CA ARG A 118 5.08 -5.56 5.46
C ARG A 118 5.97 -6.43 6.32
N GLN A 119 7.25 -6.11 6.37
CA GLN A 119 8.21 -6.84 7.20
C GLN A 119 7.82 -6.75 8.67
N GLN A 120 7.46 -5.58 9.16
CA GLN A 120 7.03 -5.38 10.54
C GLN A 120 5.78 -6.20 10.88
N VAL A 121 4.79 -6.21 9.98
CA VAL A 121 3.57 -7.03 10.15
C VAL A 121 3.90 -8.52 10.15
N THR A 122 4.65 -9.01 9.16
CA THR A 122 5.01 -10.45 9.08
C THR A 122 5.88 -10.91 10.24
N HIS A 123 6.72 -10.04 10.78
CA HIS A 123 7.55 -10.30 11.96
C HIS A 123 6.80 -10.12 13.28
N ARG A 124 5.48 -9.89 13.23
CA ARG A 124 4.59 -9.82 14.40
C ARG A 124 4.92 -8.68 15.37
N HIS A 125 5.39 -7.54 14.86
CA HIS A 125 5.61 -6.33 15.64
C HIS A 125 4.34 -5.49 15.82
N ILE A 126 3.30 -5.76 15.02
CA ILE A 126 2.06 -4.99 14.94
C ILE A 126 0.90 -5.75 15.58
N LEU A 127 0.12 -5.03 16.36
CA LEU A 127 -1.13 -5.50 16.96
C LEU A 127 -2.31 -4.74 16.32
N VAL A 128 -3.44 -5.42 16.15
CA VAL A 128 -4.73 -4.83 15.79
C VAL A 128 -5.70 -5.15 16.92
N ASN A 129 -6.25 -4.12 17.55
CA ASN A 129 -7.12 -4.25 18.73
C ASN A 129 -6.49 -5.15 19.82
N GLY A 130 -5.19 -4.97 20.08
CA GLY A 130 -4.43 -5.78 21.05
C GLY A 130 -4.07 -7.19 20.60
N LYS A 131 -4.55 -7.66 19.45
CA LYS A 131 -4.28 -9.00 18.93
C LYS A 131 -3.16 -8.97 17.89
N ASN A 132 -2.27 -9.97 17.93
CA ASN A 132 -1.19 -10.07 16.97
C ASN A 132 -1.69 -10.51 15.59
N VAL A 133 -1.46 -9.67 14.56
CA VAL A 133 -1.82 -9.94 13.17
C VAL A 133 -0.55 -9.96 12.32
N ASN A 134 -0.26 -11.08 11.68
CA ASN A 134 0.93 -11.28 10.84
C ASN A 134 0.63 -11.29 9.32
N ILE A 135 -0.58 -10.90 8.94
CA ILE A 135 -1.05 -10.88 7.55
C ILE A 135 -1.06 -9.45 7.02
N PRO A 136 -0.11 -9.04 6.16
CA PRO A 136 -0.04 -7.67 5.63
C PRO A 136 -1.28 -7.24 4.83
N SER A 137 -1.98 -8.21 4.22
CA SER A 137 -3.20 -7.96 3.45
C SER A 137 -4.48 -7.98 4.28
N TYR A 138 -4.37 -8.03 5.61
CA TYR A 138 -5.52 -7.87 6.50
C TYR A 138 -6.21 -6.53 6.24
N ILE A 139 -7.52 -6.54 6.11
CA ILE A 139 -8.32 -5.33 5.88
C ILE A 139 -8.85 -4.85 7.21
N CYS A 140 -8.38 -3.69 7.63
CA CYS A 140 -8.85 -3.04 8.86
C CYS A 140 -10.19 -2.37 8.63
N LYS A 141 -10.99 -2.29 9.69
CA LYS A 141 -12.30 -1.64 9.72
C LYS A 141 -12.20 -0.29 10.44
N ALA A 142 -13.18 0.56 10.20
CA ALA A 142 -13.32 1.79 10.98
C ALA A 142 -13.44 1.45 12.47
N GLY A 143 -12.70 2.18 13.31
CA GLY A 143 -12.56 1.92 14.74
C GLY A 143 -11.40 1.00 15.13
N ASP A 144 -10.74 0.31 14.19
CA ASP A 144 -9.60 -0.54 14.51
C ASP A 144 -8.40 0.29 14.99
N VAL A 145 -7.80 -0.14 16.11
CA VAL A 145 -6.60 0.45 16.70
C VAL A 145 -5.39 -0.40 16.32
N ILE A 146 -4.44 0.21 15.63
CA ILE A 146 -3.18 -0.40 15.20
C ILE A 146 -2.07 0.09 16.12
N SER A 147 -1.39 -0.81 16.83
CA SER A 147 -0.35 -0.45 17.80
C SER A 147 0.91 -1.29 17.66
N LEU A 148 2.02 -0.78 18.18
CA LEU A 148 3.25 -1.55 18.31
C LEU A 148 3.18 -2.48 19.53
N LYS A 149 3.68 -3.71 19.34
CA LYS A 149 3.89 -4.65 20.44
C LYS A 149 4.88 -4.05 21.45
N GLU A 150 4.65 -4.26 22.73
CA GLU A 150 5.41 -3.66 23.83
C GLU A 150 6.92 -3.88 23.71
N ASN A 151 7.34 -5.13 23.50
CA ASN A 151 8.75 -5.49 23.29
C ASN A 151 9.39 -4.81 22.05
N SER A 152 8.59 -4.30 21.12
CA SER A 152 9.07 -3.62 19.91
C SER A 152 9.22 -2.12 20.11
N ARG A 153 8.60 -1.55 21.15
CA ARG A 153 8.66 -0.12 21.46
C ARG A 153 10.04 0.34 21.91
N SER A 154 10.85 -0.56 22.48
CA SER A 154 12.22 -0.26 22.90
C SER A 154 13.19 -0.07 21.71
N ASN A 155 12.86 -0.53 20.52
CA ASN A 155 13.72 -0.43 19.35
C ASN A 155 13.71 0.99 18.78
N GLU A 156 14.90 1.58 18.68
CA GLU A 156 15.10 2.95 18.18
C GLU A 156 14.54 3.18 16.76
N LEU A 157 14.62 2.17 15.88
CA LEU A 157 14.06 2.28 14.53
C LEU A 157 12.55 2.52 14.54
N PHE A 158 11.82 1.91 15.46
CA PHE A 158 10.38 2.15 15.57
C PHE A 158 10.09 3.51 16.20
N LYS A 159 10.88 3.91 17.22
CA LYS A 159 10.73 5.22 17.86
C LYS A 159 11.00 6.36 16.89
N SER A 160 12.15 6.35 16.19
CA SER A 160 12.51 7.40 15.25
C SER A 160 11.49 7.50 14.11
N ASN A 161 11.12 6.38 13.48
CA ASN A 161 10.12 6.39 12.42
C ASN A 161 8.77 6.95 12.88
N PHE A 162 8.32 6.59 14.09
CA PHE A 162 7.01 6.96 14.57
C PHE A 162 6.95 8.39 15.15
N LEU A 163 7.99 8.82 15.88
CA LEU A 163 8.00 10.12 16.54
C LEU A 163 8.48 11.24 15.61
N GLU A 164 9.52 11.02 14.83
CA GLU A 164 10.15 12.03 13.98
C GLU A 164 9.39 12.25 12.69
N ARG A 165 8.72 11.21 12.19
CA ARG A 165 7.97 11.34 10.97
C ARG A 165 6.63 12.00 11.25
N GLU A 166 6.45 13.18 10.70
CA GLU A 166 5.12 13.74 10.54
C GLU A 166 4.30 12.71 9.77
N SER A 167 3.33 12.08 10.45
CA SER A 167 2.37 11.23 9.77
C SER A 167 1.71 12.05 8.68
N PHE A 168 1.46 11.45 7.52
CA PHE A 168 0.56 12.09 6.58
C PHE A 168 -0.65 12.57 7.37
N ALA A 169 -0.94 13.87 7.37
CA ALA A 169 -2.12 14.41 8.03
C ALA A 169 -3.37 13.94 7.28
N LEU A 170 -3.73 12.67 7.49
CA LEU A 170 -4.83 12.02 6.81
C LEU A 170 -6.06 12.06 7.70
N PRO A 171 -7.18 12.64 7.26
CA PRO A 171 -8.33 12.88 8.11
C PRO A 171 -9.04 11.61 8.60
N TYR A 172 -8.72 10.45 8.04
CA TYR A 172 -9.26 9.15 8.43
C TYR A 172 -8.38 8.36 9.41
N ILE A 173 -7.19 8.91 9.78
CA ILE A 173 -6.25 8.28 10.73
C ILE A 173 -6.01 9.24 11.89
N SER A 174 -6.25 8.77 13.10
CA SER A 174 -5.81 9.44 14.33
C SER A 174 -4.55 8.76 14.85
N LYS A 175 -3.53 9.56 15.18
CA LYS A 175 -2.25 9.07 15.70
C LYS A 175 -2.11 9.48 17.16
N ASP A 176 -1.88 8.51 18.02
CA ASP A 176 -1.55 8.72 19.42
C ASP A 176 -0.08 8.40 19.68
N LYS A 177 0.70 9.42 20.01
CA LYS A 177 2.14 9.30 20.22
C LYS A 177 2.49 8.64 21.54
N GLU A 178 1.67 8.80 22.58
CA GLU A 178 1.93 8.26 23.91
C GLU A 178 1.76 6.76 23.96
N SER A 179 0.67 6.26 23.38
CA SER A 179 0.37 4.83 23.35
C SER A 179 1.09 4.05 22.23
N PHE A 180 1.84 4.72 21.35
CA PHE A 180 2.41 4.13 20.12
C PHE A 180 1.34 3.44 19.30
N SER A 181 0.24 4.14 19.04
CA SER A 181 -0.90 3.61 18.30
C SER A 181 -1.42 4.59 17.24
N GLY A 182 -2.18 4.05 16.32
CA GLY A 182 -2.95 4.83 15.35
C GLY A 182 -4.30 4.14 15.12
N THR A 183 -5.35 4.93 15.04
CA THR A 183 -6.72 4.45 14.88
C THR A 183 -7.24 4.82 13.50
N LEU A 184 -7.84 3.86 12.81
CA LEU A 184 -8.62 4.11 11.61
C LEU A 184 -10.00 4.65 12.03
N VAL A 185 -10.14 5.97 12.09
CA VAL A 185 -11.36 6.64 12.60
C VAL A 185 -12.58 6.34 11.72
N ARG A 186 -12.39 6.40 10.40
CA ARG A 186 -13.42 6.12 9.40
C ARG A 186 -12.81 5.56 8.13
N LEU A 187 -13.62 5.08 7.23
CA LEU A 187 -13.16 4.66 5.91
C LEU A 187 -12.67 5.87 5.10
N PRO A 188 -11.56 5.73 4.37
CA PRO A 188 -11.03 6.81 3.54
C PRO A 188 -11.93 7.10 2.35
N LEU A 189 -12.13 8.39 2.05
CA LEU A 189 -12.74 8.84 0.82
C LEU A 189 -11.67 8.90 -0.28
N ARG A 190 -12.08 8.72 -1.55
CA ARG A 190 -11.14 8.70 -2.68
C ARG A 190 -10.28 9.96 -2.79
N GLU A 191 -10.88 11.12 -2.52
CA GLU A 191 -10.24 12.45 -2.61
C GLU A 191 -9.14 12.65 -1.55
N GLU A 192 -9.25 11.95 -0.43
CA GLU A 192 -8.29 12.03 0.69
C GLU A 192 -7.06 11.15 0.49
N ILE A 193 -7.12 10.22 -0.45
CA ILE A 193 -6.03 9.28 -0.70
C ILE A 193 -4.97 9.97 -1.56
N PRO A 194 -3.74 10.16 -1.05
CA PRO A 194 -2.68 10.92 -1.71
C PRO A 194 -2.00 10.09 -2.81
N ILE A 195 -2.75 9.70 -3.82
CA ILE A 195 -2.25 8.98 -4.98
C ILE A 195 -2.78 9.61 -6.27
N GLN A 196 -1.87 9.97 -7.15
CA GLN A 196 -2.17 10.56 -8.45
C GLN A 196 -2.38 9.47 -9.50
N ILE A 197 -3.63 9.06 -9.69
CA ILE A 197 -4.04 8.01 -10.63
C ILE A 197 -5.35 8.43 -11.30
N GLU A 198 -5.45 8.14 -12.59
CA GLU A 198 -6.69 8.28 -13.36
C GLU A 198 -7.57 7.05 -13.15
N ASP A 199 -8.54 7.16 -12.26
CA ASP A 199 -9.41 6.06 -11.81
C ASP A 199 -10.19 5.43 -12.97
N GLN A 200 -10.66 6.27 -13.91
CA GLN A 200 -11.43 5.81 -15.05
C GLN A 200 -10.62 4.84 -15.92
N LEU A 201 -9.37 5.15 -16.22
CA LEU A 201 -8.49 4.29 -17.01
C LEU A 201 -8.25 2.93 -16.36
N VAL A 202 -8.23 2.89 -15.03
CA VAL A 202 -8.08 1.62 -14.29
C VAL A 202 -9.34 0.77 -14.40
N VAL A 203 -10.52 1.38 -14.24
CA VAL A 203 -11.79 0.67 -14.38
C VAL A 203 -11.97 0.15 -15.81
N GLU A 204 -11.69 0.97 -16.82
CA GLU A 204 -11.76 0.60 -18.24
C GLU A 204 -10.81 -0.57 -18.57
N TYR A 205 -9.61 -0.59 -17.97
CA TYR A 205 -8.67 -1.68 -18.18
C TYR A 205 -9.24 -3.03 -17.77
N PHE A 206 -9.97 -3.09 -16.67
CA PHE A 206 -10.49 -4.34 -16.11
C PHE A 206 -11.89 -4.70 -16.63
N SER A 207 -12.60 -3.77 -17.27
CA SER A 207 -13.93 -4.01 -17.85
C SER A 207 -13.91 -4.57 -19.27
N ARG A 208 -12.74 -4.73 -19.85
CA ARG A 208 -12.50 -5.34 -21.17
C ARG A 208 -12.67 -6.84 -21.19
#